data_ce856911664eb7fba424bb0088e65519
#
_entry.id   ce856911664eb7fba424bb0088e65519
#
_cell.length_a   1.000
_cell.length_b   1.000
_cell.length_c   1.000
_cell.angle_alpha   90.00
_cell.angle_beta   90.00
_cell.angle_gamma   90.00
#
_symmetry.space_group_name_H-M   'P 1'
#
loop_
_entity.id
_entity.type
_entity.pdbx_description
1 polymer ?
#
loop_
_entity_poly.entity_id
_entity_poly.type
_entity_poly.pdbx_seq_one_letter_code
_entity_poly.pdbx_strand_id
1 'polypeptide(L)'
;MIPMQHSLTQGPITKNILLFALPLMFGNLLQQMYNIADTWVVGRFLGADALAAVGSSYTLMTFLTSILLGLCMGSGAAVSMQYGSGETEKMRQSVFQSFLLIAGIALVLNLLVYLGLNGILWLLRVPAELCSLMKDYLLIIFLGIAATFLYNYFANLLRAIGNSVVPLAFLAVSAILNVILDLVCVLVLDWGVKGAAGATVFSQYVSGVGIGLYTLKKFPQLCPKRTDCRWDRKNLANILNLSVMTSVQQSIMNFGILMVQGLVNSFGTVIMAAFAAAVKIDSFAYMPVQDFGNAFSTYVAQNYGAGQPDRIKKGIRSAGLTSAMFCIVISMLVCAFAAPLMGIFIDPAQTEIIAAGVQYLRIEGACYIGIGVLFLLYGYYRAVNQPGMSVILTIASLGTRVALAYLLSATPLGVTGIWLSVPIGWALADAIGIGYYLKKRT
;
A
#
# COMPACT_ATOMS: atom_id res chain seq x y z
N MET A 1 -4.77 14.41 -26.22
CA MET A 1 -3.37 14.41 -25.77
C MET A 1 -3.27 13.60 -24.50
N ILE A 2 -2.48 12.59 -24.48
CA ILE A 2 -1.66 11.93 -23.47
C ILE A 2 -1.46 10.48 -23.91
N PRO A 3 -0.33 10.16 -24.52
CA PRO A 3 0.30 8.91 -24.19
C PRO A 3 1.73 9.23 -23.73
N MET A 4 1.92 9.54 -22.46
CA MET A 4 3.27 9.41 -21.89
C MET A 4 3.45 7.95 -21.46
N GLN A 5 3.62 7.06 -22.43
CA GLN A 5 4.26 5.76 -22.21
C GLN A 5 5.76 6.03 -22.11
N HIS A 6 6.28 6.01 -20.90
CA HIS A 6 7.72 6.03 -20.70
C HIS A 6 8.24 4.60 -20.83
N SER A 7 8.96 4.33 -21.92
CA SER A 7 9.72 3.08 -22.02
C SER A 7 10.79 3.07 -20.92
N LEU A 8 10.60 2.22 -19.92
CA LEU A 8 11.57 2.08 -18.82
C LEU A 8 12.81 1.27 -19.26
N THR A 9 12.77 0.65 -20.43
CA THR A 9 13.89 -0.12 -21.00
C THR A 9 14.87 0.72 -21.81
N GLN A 10 14.57 2.00 -22.06
CA GLN A 10 15.40 2.91 -22.86
C GLN A 10 15.60 4.25 -22.13
N GLY A 11 16.59 5.04 -22.59
CA GLY A 11 16.84 6.37 -22.07
C GLY A 11 17.50 6.44 -20.67
N PRO A 12 17.55 7.64 -20.05
CA PRO A 12 18.24 7.88 -18.78
C PRO A 12 17.49 7.25 -17.60
N ILE A 13 18.19 6.40 -16.87
CA ILE A 13 17.62 5.50 -15.84
C ILE A 13 16.96 6.28 -14.71
N THR A 14 17.72 7.16 -14.05
CA THR A 14 17.24 7.93 -12.88
C THR A 14 16.02 8.77 -13.21
N LYS A 15 16.08 9.49 -14.35
CA LYS A 15 14.98 10.33 -14.82
C LYS A 15 13.72 9.52 -15.07
N ASN A 16 13.86 8.35 -15.71
CA ASN A 16 12.71 7.49 -16.03
C ASN A 16 12.06 6.93 -14.77
N ILE A 17 12.86 6.46 -13.79
CA ILE A 17 12.31 5.95 -12.52
C ILE A 17 11.61 7.09 -11.76
N LEU A 18 12.21 8.28 -11.66
CA LEU A 18 11.63 9.42 -10.96
C LEU A 18 10.33 9.91 -11.63
N LEU A 19 10.32 10.11 -12.96
CA LEU A 19 9.11 10.54 -13.68
C LEU A 19 7.98 9.53 -13.58
N PHE A 20 8.30 8.25 -13.47
CA PHE A 20 7.31 7.21 -13.25
C PHE A 20 6.85 7.13 -11.79
N ALA A 21 7.75 7.38 -10.81
CA ALA A 21 7.45 7.34 -9.39
C ALA A 21 6.61 8.55 -8.92
N LEU A 22 6.87 9.76 -9.45
CA LEU A 22 6.19 10.97 -9.02
C LEU A 22 4.65 10.87 -9.06
N PRO A 23 4.00 10.40 -10.15
CA PRO A 23 2.54 10.23 -10.15
C PRO A 23 2.05 9.20 -9.13
N LEU A 24 2.84 8.17 -8.79
CA LEU A 24 2.49 7.19 -7.75
C LEU A 24 2.47 7.85 -6.37
N MET A 25 3.51 8.63 -6.05
CA MET A 25 3.64 9.37 -4.80
C MET A 25 2.48 10.37 -4.63
N PHE A 26 2.19 11.14 -5.68
CA PHE A 26 1.05 12.08 -5.68
C PHE A 26 -0.29 11.36 -5.54
N GLY A 27 -0.45 10.19 -6.16
CA GLY A 27 -1.65 9.37 -6.03
C GLY A 27 -1.90 8.93 -4.59
N ASN A 28 -0.88 8.39 -3.93
CA ASN A 28 -1.01 7.96 -2.54
C ASN A 28 -1.22 9.14 -1.58
N LEU A 29 -0.54 10.27 -1.80
CA LEU A 29 -0.78 11.49 -1.02
C LEU A 29 -2.24 11.96 -1.17
N LEU A 30 -2.75 12.01 -2.40
CA LEU A 30 -4.13 12.38 -2.69
C LEU A 30 -5.12 11.41 -2.03
N GLN A 31 -4.81 10.10 -2.02
CA GLN A 31 -5.62 9.09 -1.34
C GLN A 31 -5.67 9.33 0.17
N GLN A 32 -4.56 9.72 0.79
CA GLN A 32 -4.55 10.04 2.21
C GLN A 32 -5.34 11.32 2.50
N MET A 33 -5.23 12.32 1.64
CA MET A 33 -5.99 13.56 1.79
C MET A 33 -7.50 13.35 1.73
N TYR A 34 -7.97 12.53 0.78
CA TYR A 34 -9.40 12.25 0.72
C TYR A 34 -9.88 11.39 1.90
N ASN A 35 -9.09 10.44 2.39
CA ASN A 35 -9.42 9.68 3.59
C ASN A 35 -9.55 10.59 4.83
N ILE A 36 -8.69 11.61 4.93
CA ILE A 36 -8.79 12.62 6.00
C ILE A 36 -10.07 13.44 5.83
N ALA A 37 -10.39 13.86 4.61
CA ALA A 37 -11.58 14.65 4.32
C ALA A 37 -12.87 13.87 4.65
N ASP A 38 -12.98 12.61 4.24
CA ASP A 38 -14.10 11.70 4.56
C ASP A 38 -14.25 11.54 6.09
N THR A 39 -13.15 11.24 6.78
CA THR A 39 -13.13 11.13 8.25
C THR A 39 -13.56 12.43 8.93
N TRP A 40 -13.14 13.58 8.39
CA TRP A 40 -13.51 14.89 8.90
C TRP A 40 -15.01 15.19 8.71
N VAL A 41 -15.56 14.89 7.53
CA VAL A 41 -17.00 15.06 7.24
C VAL A 41 -17.81 14.19 8.20
N VAL A 42 -17.48 12.90 8.35
CA VAL A 42 -18.18 12.00 9.26
C VAL A 42 -18.08 12.48 10.70
N GLY A 43 -16.90 12.82 11.18
CA GLY A 43 -16.69 13.24 12.57
C GLY A 43 -17.37 14.57 12.90
N ARG A 44 -17.36 15.53 11.96
CA ARG A 44 -17.91 16.87 12.18
C ARG A 44 -19.43 16.91 12.12
N PHE A 45 -20.03 16.14 11.23
CA PHE A 45 -21.46 16.26 10.93
C PHE A 45 -22.30 15.08 11.44
N LEU A 46 -21.72 13.90 11.62
CA LEU A 46 -22.43 12.71 12.11
C LEU A 46 -22.11 12.36 13.57
N GLY A 47 -21.06 12.98 14.14
CA GLY A 47 -20.71 12.83 15.54
C GLY A 47 -19.73 11.69 15.85
N ALA A 48 -19.43 11.53 17.16
CA ALA A 48 -18.38 10.64 17.64
C ALA A 48 -18.67 9.15 17.38
N ASP A 49 -19.92 8.73 17.51
CA ASP A 49 -20.33 7.32 17.33
C ASP A 49 -20.17 6.87 15.88
N ALA A 50 -20.56 7.74 14.94
CA ALA A 50 -20.36 7.50 13.51
C ALA A 50 -18.87 7.45 13.16
N LEU A 51 -18.08 8.37 13.71
CA LEU A 51 -16.63 8.39 13.54
C LEU A 51 -15.97 7.10 14.08
N ALA A 52 -16.40 6.62 15.24
CA ALA A 52 -15.90 5.39 15.84
C ALA A 52 -16.26 4.16 14.98
N ALA A 53 -17.48 4.10 14.45
CA ALA A 53 -17.95 3.02 13.58
C ALA A 53 -17.17 2.99 12.24
N VAL A 54 -16.99 4.14 11.58
CA VAL A 54 -16.24 4.27 10.33
C VAL A 54 -14.75 3.98 10.56
N GLY A 55 -14.14 4.51 11.61
CA GLY A 55 -12.74 4.27 11.95
C GLY A 55 -12.42 2.80 12.24
N SER A 56 -13.31 2.11 12.97
CA SER A 56 -13.16 0.65 13.21
C SER A 56 -13.30 -0.16 11.92
N SER A 57 -14.22 0.25 11.04
CA SER A 57 -14.43 -0.36 9.73
C SER A 57 -13.23 -0.18 8.80
N TYR A 58 -12.52 0.95 8.91
CA TYR A 58 -11.34 1.26 8.11
C TYR A 58 -10.22 0.21 8.25
N THR A 59 -9.97 -0.27 9.46
CA THR A 59 -8.95 -1.31 9.72
C THR A 59 -9.26 -2.60 8.96
N LEU A 60 -10.52 -3.04 8.99
CA LEU A 60 -10.96 -4.22 8.26
C LEU A 60 -10.84 -4.02 6.74
N MET A 61 -11.29 -2.86 6.25
CA MET A 61 -11.20 -2.53 4.82
C MET A 61 -9.76 -2.45 4.34
N THR A 62 -8.86 -1.89 5.13
CA THR A 62 -7.43 -1.83 4.82
C THR A 62 -6.83 -3.23 4.69
N PHE A 63 -7.20 -4.15 5.57
CA PHE A 63 -6.74 -5.54 5.49
C PHE A 63 -7.25 -6.23 4.22
N LEU A 64 -8.54 -6.14 3.90
CA LEU A 64 -9.13 -6.73 2.70
C LEU A 64 -8.54 -6.12 1.41
N THR A 65 -8.39 -4.80 1.40
CA THR A 65 -7.79 -4.09 0.26
C THR A 65 -6.33 -4.48 0.06
N SER A 66 -5.58 -4.75 1.14
CA SER A 66 -4.17 -5.17 1.03
C SER A 66 -4.02 -6.52 0.32
N ILE A 67 -4.97 -7.43 0.52
CA ILE A 67 -5.00 -8.72 -0.20
C ILE A 67 -5.17 -8.47 -1.71
N LEU A 68 -6.18 -7.69 -2.09
CA LEU A 68 -6.45 -7.37 -3.50
C LEU A 68 -5.30 -6.58 -4.15
N LEU A 69 -4.76 -5.60 -3.43
CA LEU A 69 -3.62 -4.80 -3.89
C LEU A 69 -2.40 -5.68 -4.16
N GLY A 70 -2.08 -6.58 -3.23
CA GLY A 70 -0.98 -7.52 -3.39
C GLY A 70 -1.15 -8.44 -4.60
N LEU A 71 -2.37 -8.98 -4.80
CA LEU A 71 -2.70 -9.80 -5.97
C LEU A 71 -2.51 -9.01 -7.29
N CYS A 72 -3.00 -7.77 -7.34
CA CYS A 72 -2.87 -6.90 -8.51
C CYS A 72 -1.40 -6.48 -8.77
N MET A 73 -0.63 -6.21 -7.71
CA MET A 73 0.79 -5.86 -7.82
C MET A 73 1.63 -7.05 -8.35
N GLY A 74 1.36 -8.25 -7.86
CA GLY A 74 2.05 -9.46 -8.30
C GLY A 74 1.74 -9.80 -9.76
N SER A 75 0.48 -9.75 -10.17
CA SER A 75 0.09 -9.93 -11.57
C SER A 75 0.66 -8.82 -12.47
N GLY A 76 0.69 -7.58 -12.00
CA GLY A 76 1.33 -6.45 -12.68
C GLY A 76 2.82 -6.67 -12.93
N ALA A 77 3.54 -7.30 -11.99
CA ALA A 77 4.95 -7.66 -12.18
C ALA A 77 5.13 -8.70 -13.31
N ALA A 78 4.26 -9.73 -13.39
CA ALA A 78 4.28 -10.69 -14.49
C ALA A 78 4.04 -10.01 -15.85
N VAL A 79 3.04 -9.14 -15.92
CA VAL A 79 2.74 -8.35 -17.13
C VAL A 79 3.90 -7.42 -17.50
N SER A 80 4.56 -6.78 -16.50
CA SER A 80 5.74 -5.94 -16.74
C SER A 80 6.89 -6.69 -17.38
N MET A 81 7.18 -7.91 -16.91
CA MET A 81 8.23 -8.76 -17.47
C MET A 81 7.91 -9.13 -18.93
N GLN A 82 6.67 -9.53 -19.21
CA GLN A 82 6.22 -9.91 -20.56
C GLN A 82 6.15 -8.69 -21.50
N TYR A 83 5.81 -7.53 -20.99
CA TYR A 83 5.89 -6.29 -21.76
C TYR A 83 7.35 -5.95 -22.13
N GLY A 84 8.26 -6.10 -21.18
CA GLY A 84 9.69 -5.90 -21.42
C GLY A 84 10.30 -6.88 -22.43
N SER A 85 9.88 -8.15 -22.43
CA SER A 85 10.33 -9.16 -23.39
C SER A 85 9.72 -9.00 -24.79
N GLY A 86 8.68 -8.16 -24.94
CA GLY A 86 7.96 -8.02 -26.21
C GLY A 86 6.99 -9.17 -26.52
N GLU A 87 6.77 -10.11 -25.58
CA GLU A 87 5.86 -11.25 -25.75
C GLU A 87 4.39 -10.82 -25.61
N THR A 88 3.90 -10.06 -26.59
CA THR A 88 2.57 -9.43 -26.54
C THR A 88 1.42 -10.44 -26.41
N GLU A 89 1.52 -11.59 -27.05
CA GLU A 89 0.49 -12.63 -26.97
C GLU A 89 0.40 -13.21 -25.55
N LYS A 90 1.54 -13.57 -24.98
CA LYS A 90 1.65 -14.10 -23.61
C LYS A 90 1.22 -13.06 -22.57
N MET A 91 1.56 -11.78 -22.80
CA MET A 91 1.11 -10.68 -21.97
C MET A 91 -0.43 -10.57 -21.96
N ARG A 92 -1.10 -10.61 -23.13
CA ARG A 92 -2.58 -10.59 -23.21
C ARG A 92 -3.22 -11.81 -22.55
N GLN A 93 -2.60 -12.98 -22.70
CA GLN A 93 -3.02 -14.20 -22.00
C GLN A 93 -2.91 -14.04 -20.48
N SER A 94 -1.81 -13.43 -19.98
CA SER A 94 -1.64 -13.13 -18.55
C SER A 94 -2.67 -12.13 -18.05
N VAL A 95 -3.01 -11.10 -18.83
CA VAL A 95 -4.09 -10.16 -18.51
C VAL A 95 -5.42 -10.89 -18.34
N PHE A 96 -5.77 -11.79 -19.27
CA PHE A 96 -6.99 -12.58 -19.19
C PHE A 96 -7.02 -13.49 -17.95
N GLN A 97 -5.95 -14.27 -17.75
CA GLN A 97 -5.88 -15.23 -16.65
C GLN A 97 -5.86 -14.55 -15.29
N SER A 98 -5.07 -13.47 -15.14
CA SER A 98 -5.00 -12.72 -13.87
C SER A 98 -6.29 -11.97 -13.57
N PHE A 99 -6.97 -11.42 -14.58
CA PHE A 99 -8.25 -10.77 -14.36
C PHE A 99 -9.29 -11.75 -13.79
N LEU A 100 -9.47 -12.90 -14.43
CA LEU A 100 -10.43 -13.92 -13.97
C LEU A 100 -10.06 -14.45 -12.58
N LEU A 101 -8.77 -14.72 -12.34
CA LEU A 101 -8.29 -15.19 -11.06
C LEU A 101 -8.61 -14.19 -9.93
N ILE A 102 -8.21 -12.93 -10.11
CA ILE A 102 -8.34 -11.92 -9.06
C ILE A 102 -9.82 -11.50 -8.90
N ALA A 103 -10.59 -11.45 -9.99
CA ALA A 103 -12.03 -11.23 -9.94
C ALA A 103 -12.74 -12.34 -9.15
N GLY A 104 -12.36 -13.60 -9.39
CA GLY A 104 -12.89 -14.74 -8.63
C GLY A 104 -12.55 -14.65 -7.14
N ILE A 105 -11.30 -14.30 -6.80
CA ILE A 105 -10.89 -14.11 -5.40
C ILE A 105 -11.65 -12.92 -4.77
N ALA A 106 -11.79 -11.79 -5.49
CA ALA A 106 -12.54 -10.63 -5.01
C ALA A 106 -14.01 -10.96 -4.74
N LEU A 107 -14.64 -11.78 -5.61
CA LEU A 107 -16.01 -12.25 -5.42
C LEU A 107 -16.12 -13.17 -4.20
N VAL A 108 -15.20 -14.11 -4.03
CA VAL A 108 -15.17 -15.00 -2.86
C VAL A 108 -14.96 -14.21 -1.58
N LEU A 109 -14.01 -13.27 -1.56
CA LEU A 109 -13.78 -12.38 -0.40
C LEU A 109 -15.03 -11.58 -0.08
N ASN A 110 -15.67 -11.00 -1.09
CA ASN A 110 -16.91 -10.24 -0.93
C ASN A 110 -18.01 -11.12 -0.31
N LEU A 111 -18.21 -12.33 -0.82
CA LEU A 111 -19.19 -13.27 -0.29
C LEU A 111 -18.88 -13.68 1.17
N LEU A 112 -17.61 -14.01 1.46
CA LEU A 112 -17.17 -14.37 2.81
C LEU A 112 -17.41 -13.25 3.83
N VAL A 113 -17.17 -12.01 3.44
CA VAL A 113 -17.37 -10.86 4.33
C VAL A 113 -18.85 -10.62 4.60
N TYR A 114 -19.71 -10.75 3.59
CA TYR A 114 -21.16 -10.66 3.78
C TYR A 114 -21.71 -11.78 4.66
N LEU A 115 -21.33 -13.03 4.42
CA LEU A 115 -21.74 -14.19 5.21
C LEU A 115 -21.19 -14.13 6.63
N GLY A 116 -19.96 -13.63 6.80
CA GLY A 116 -19.24 -13.55 8.08
C GLY A 116 -19.49 -12.27 8.86
N LEU A 117 -20.30 -11.32 8.38
CA LEU A 117 -20.42 -9.96 8.94
C LEU A 117 -20.69 -9.96 10.45
N ASN A 118 -21.64 -10.75 10.92
CA ASN A 118 -21.96 -10.82 12.35
C ASN A 118 -20.79 -11.42 13.17
N GLY A 119 -20.09 -12.42 12.62
CA GLY A 119 -18.88 -13.00 13.22
C GLY A 119 -17.72 -12.00 13.28
N ILE A 120 -17.57 -11.18 12.24
CA ILE A 120 -16.56 -10.11 12.19
C ILE A 120 -16.83 -9.05 13.27
N LEU A 121 -18.06 -8.61 13.41
CA LEU A 121 -18.46 -7.64 14.45
C LEU A 121 -18.21 -8.19 15.87
N TRP A 122 -18.51 -9.47 16.08
CA TRP A 122 -18.22 -10.17 17.33
C TRP A 122 -16.72 -10.27 17.60
N LEU A 123 -15.93 -10.66 16.59
CA LEU A 123 -14.47 -10.78 16.70
C LEU A 123 -13.80 -9.43 17.01
N LEU A 124 -14.30 -8.36 16.41
CA LEU A 124 -13.82 -7.00 16.66
C LEU A 124 -14.32 -6.42 18.00
N ARG A 125 -15.15 -7.19 18.75
CA ARG A 125 -15.74 -6.76 20.04
C ARG A 125 -16.42 -5.40 19.95
N VAL A 126 -17.17 -5.17 18.87
CA VAL A 126 -17.86 -3.90 18.65
C VAL A 126 -18.91 -3.70 19.74
N PRO A 127 -18.93 -2.53 20.43
CA PRO A 127 -19.98 -2.20 21.41
C PRO A 127 -21.38 -2.30 20.80
N ALA A 128 -22.35 -2.79 21.56
CA ALA A 128 -23.73 -3.03 21.08
C ALA A 128 -24.37 -1.77 20.48
N GLU A 129 -24.05 -0.60 21.03
CA GLU A 129 -24.54 0.72 20.59
C GLU A 129 -24.06 1.07 19.18
N LEU A 130 -22.83 0.71 18.83
CA LEU A 130 -22.22 0.98 17.52
C LEU A 130 -22.46 -0.13 16.49
N CYS A 131 -22.95 -1.29 16.94
CA CYS A 131 -23.09 -2.47 16.09
C CYS A 131 -24.02 -2.22 14.89
N SER A 132 -25.12 -1.52 15.09
CA SER A 132 -26.07 -1.16 14.02
C SER A 132 -25.45 -0.19 13.01
N LEU A 133 -24.81 0.89 13.46
CA LEU A 133 -24.16 1.88 12.61
C LEU A 133 -23.02 1.25 11.79
N MET A 134 -22.17 0.45 12.44
CA MET A 134 -21.07 -0.23 11.78
C MET A 134 -21.56 -1.25 10.76
N LYS A 135 -22.63 -2.00 11.07
CA LYS A 135 -23.26 -2.95 10.15
C LYS A 135 -23.81 -2.26 8.91
N ASP A 136 -24.53 -1.16 9.10
CA ASP A 136 -25.08 -0.36 8.00
C ASP A 136 -23.99 0.21 7.08
N TYR A 137 -22.90 0.69 7.66
CA TYR A 137 -21.73 1.15 6.92
C TYR A 137 -21.06 0.02 6.14
N LEU A 138 -20.78 -1.10 6.81
CA LEU A 138 -20.06 -2.23 6.21
C LEU A 138 -20.85 -2.90 5.08
N LEU A 139 -22.18 -3.02 5.20
CA LEU A 139 -23.04 -3.57 4.16
C LEU A 139 -22.91 -2.79 2.84
N ILE A 140 -22.78 -1.46 2.92
CA ILE A 140 -22.63 -0.63 1.73
C ILE A 140 -21.17 -0.63 1.26
N ILE A 141 -20.21 -0.44 2.16
CA ILE A 141 -18.80 -0.30 1.77
C ILE A 141 -18.25 -1.59 1.13
N PHE A 142 -18.75 -2.77 1.53
CA PHE A 142 -18.35 -4.04 0.92
C PHE A 142 -18.77 -4.18 -0.56
N LEU A 143 -19.82 -3.48 -1.01
CA LEU A 143 -20.11 -3.37 -2.44
C LEU A 143 -18.96 -2.73 -3.21
N GLY A 144 -18.16 -1.90 -2.54
CA GLY A 144 -16.96 -1.26 -3.10
C GLY A 144 -15.77 -2.19 -3.33
N ILE A 145 -15.78 -3.43 -2.80
CA ILE A 145 -14.69 -4.41 -3.01
C ILE A 145 -14.46 -4.68 -4.50
N ALA A 146 -15.53 -4.84 -5.28
CA ALA A 146 -15.45 -5.02 -6.72
C ALA A 146 -14.89 -3.78 -7.43
N ALA A 147 -15.29 -2.58 -7.02
CA ALA A 147 -14.76 -1.33 -7.57
C ALA A 147 -13.28 -1.14 -7.22
N THR A 148 -12.89 -1.45 -5.99
CA THR A 148 -11.50 -1.45 -5.51
C THR A 148 -10.65 -2.42 -6.31
N PHE A 149 -11.17 -3.64 -6.58
CA PHE A 149 -10.50 -4.60 -7.46
C PHE A 149 -10.30 -4.00 -8.86
N LEU A 150 -11.36 -3.50 -9.49
CA LEU A 150 -11.29 -2.96 -10.86
C LEU A 150 -10.26 -1.83 -10.96
N TYR A 151 -10.32 -0.86 -10.04
CA TYR A 151 -9.36 0.23 -10.04
C TYR A 151 -7.93 -0.27 -9.86
N ASN A 152 -7.66 -1.07 -8.83
CA ASN A 152 -6.30 -1.55 -8.55
C ASN A 152 -5.77 -2.45 -9.66
N TYR A 153 -6.61 -3.29 -10.26
CA TYR A 153 -6.22 -4.16 -11.36
C TYR A 153 -5.78 -3.34 -12.58
N PHE A 154 -6.64 -2.46 -13.10
CA PHE A 154 -6.32 -1.67 -14.28
C PHE A 154 -5.21 -0.63 -14.01
N ALA A 155 -5.14 -0.07 -12.81
CA ALA A 155 -4.05 0.80 -12.41
C ALA A 155 -2.70 0.07 -12.42
N ASN A 156 -2.62 -1.14 -11.86
CA ASN A 156 -1.39 -1.92 -11.89
C ASN A 156 -1.05 -2.41 -13.31
N LEU A 157 -2.06 -2.71 -14.12
CA LEU A 157 -1.86 -3.08 -15.53
C LEU A 157 -1.27 -1.92 -16.35
N LEU A 158 -1.78 -0.70 -16.18
CA LEU A 158 -1.22 0.50 -16.83
C LEU A 158 0.18 0.82 -16.31
N ARG A 159 0.41 0.69 -15.01
CA ARG A 159 1.75 0.83 -14.43
C ARG A 159 2.72 -0.20 -15.00
N ALA A 160 2.28 -1.43 -15.24
CA ALA A 160 3.10 -2.49 -15.82
C ALA A 160 3.69 -2.13 -17.19
N ILE A 161 2.99 -1.32 -17.98
CA ILE A 161 3.45 -0.81 -19.28
C ILE A 161 4.11 0.59 -19.21
N GLY A 162 4.40 1.09 -17.99
CA GLY A 162 5.08 2.37 -17.79
C GLY A 162 4.17 3.60 -17.75
N ASN A 163 2.87 3.44 -17.56
CA ASN A 163 1.93 4.56 -17.44
C ASN A 163 1.41 4.70 -16.00
N SER A 164 1.91 5.69 -15.27
CA SER A 164 1.47 6.02 -13.90
C SER A 164 0.54 7.24 -13.83
N VAL A 165 0.47 8.04 -14.92
CA VAL A 165 -0.31 9.28 -14.95
C VAL A 165 -1.81 9.00 -15.07
N VAL A 166 -2.21 8.04 -15.89
CA VAL A 166 -3.64 7.71 -16.07
C VAL A 166 -4.27 7.20 -14.77
N PRO A 167 -3.67 6.25 -14.02
CA PRO A 167 -4.17 5.87 -12.70
C PRO A 167 -4.33 7.06 -11.75
N LEU A 168 -3.36 7.97 -11.70
CA LEU A 168 -3.44 9.19 -10.88
C LEU A 168 -4.64 10.06 -11.28
N ALA A 169 -4.87 10.26 -12.58
CA ALA A 169 -5.98 11.09 -13.07
C ALA A 169 -7.35 10.52 -12.64
N PHE A 170 -7.54 9.19 -12.77
CA PHE A 170 -8.79 8.55 -12.33
C PHE A 170 -8.94 8.56 -10.80
N LEU A 171 -7.85 8.44 -10.05
CA LEU A 171 -7.87 8.59 -8.61
C LEU A 171 -8.25 10.01 -8.19
N ALA A 172 -7.71 11.03 -8.87
CA ALA A 172 -8.04 12.43 -8.61
C ALA A 172 -9.53 12.71 -8.85
N VAL A 173 -10.09 12.21 -9.96
CA VAL A 173 -11.53 12.31 -10.24
C VAL A 173 -12.35 11.64 -9.14
N SER A 174 -11.96 10.43 -8.72
CA SER A 174 -12.64 9.71 -7.65
C SER A 174 -12.59 10.48 -6.32
N ALA A 175 -11.43 11.02 -5.96
CA ALA A 175 -11.24 11.76 -4.71
C ALA A 175 -12.11 13.04 -4.66
N ILE A 176 -12.12 13.82 -5.75
CA ILE A 176 -12.96 15.03 -5.85
C ILE A 176 -14.44 14.66 -5.78
N LEU A 177 -14.84 13.63 -6.55
CA LEU A 177 -16.22 13.17 -6.58
C LEU A 177 -16.67 12.65 -5.21
N ASN A 178 -15.81 11.90 -4.51
CA ASN A 178 -16.10 11.39 -3.17
C ASN A 178 -16.38 12.56 -2.20
N VAL A 179 -15.47 13.55 -2.10
CA VAL A 179 -15.67 14.69 -1.18
C VAL A 179 -16.96 15.45 -1.50
N ILE A 180 -17.27 15.68 -2.78
CA ILE A 180 -18.52 16.35 -3.17
C ILE A 180 -19.73 15.53 -2.75
N LEU A 181 -19.72 14.22 -3.04
CA LEU A 181 -20.83 13.33 -2.71
C LEU A 181 -20.99 13.13 -1.21
N ASP A 182 -19.91 13.06 -0.43
CA ASP A 182 -19.97 13.01 1.02
C ASP A 182 -20.73 14.21 1.58
N LEU A 183 -20.36 15.43 1.13
CA LEU A 183 -21.07 16.64 1.55
C LEU A 183 -22.54 16.63 1.12
N VAL A 184 -22.84 16.20 -0.10
CA VAL A 184 -24.23 16.14 -0.59
C VAL A 184 -25.03 15.07 0.16
N CYS A 185 -24.51 13.86 0.30
CA CYS A 185 -25.24 12.75 0.92
C CYS A 185 -25.42 12.94 2.43
N VAL A 186 -24.44 13.55 3.10
CA VAL A 186 -24.48 13.77 4.55
C VAL A 186 -25.24 15.05 4.91
N LEU A 187 -24.99 16.19 4.21
CA LEU A 187 -25.54 17.48 4.61
C LEU A 187 -26.87 17.82 3.91
N VAL A 188 -27.03 17.42 2.63
CA VAL A 188 -28.22 17.81 1.85
C VAL A 188 -29.28 16.73 1.91
N LEU A 189 -28.87 15.45 1.77
CA LEU A 189 -29.79 14.32 1.72
C LEU A 189 -30.03 13.67 3.10
N ASP A 190 -29.23 14.03 4.11
CA ASP A 190 -29.31 13.52 5.49
C ASP A 190 -29.32 11.97 5.57
N TRP A 191 -28.50 11.33 4.72
CA TRP A 191 -28.38 9.85 4.68
C TRP A 191 -27.44 9.29 5.75
N GLY A 192 -26.84 10.14 6.58
CA GLY A 192 -25.97 9.75 7.66
C GLY A 192 -24.78 8.91 7.20
N VAL A 193 -24.42 7.90 7.98
CA VAL A 193 -23.28 7.00 7.73
C VAL A 193 -23.45 6.21 6.42
N LYS A 194 -24.70 5.86 6.06
CA LYS A 194 -25.00 5.19 4.77
C LYS A 194 -24.69 6.09 3.58
N GLY A 195 -24.89 7.41 3.73
CA GLY A 195 -24.57 8.39 2.72
C GLY A 195 -23.06 8.46 2.44
N ALA A 196 -22.24 8.54 3.49
CA ALA A 196 -20.78 8.53 3.37
C ALA A 196 -20.26 7.23 2.72
N ALA A 197 -20.76 6.06 3.17
CA ALA A 197 -20.41 4.79 2.55
C ALA A 197 -20.82 4.73 1.07
N GLY A 198 -22.03 5.20 0.73
CA GLY A 198 -22.53 5.25 -0.63
C GLY A 198 -21.72 6.15 -1.55
N ALA A 199 -21.34 7.33 -1.07
CA ALA A 199 -20.50 8.28 -1.77
C ALA A 199 -19.11 7.67 -2.11
N THR A 200 -18.49 7.01 -1.13
CA THR A 200 -17.21 6.32 -1.31
C THR A 200 -17.32 5.21 -2.36
N VAL A 201 -18.32 4.34 -2.24
CA VAL A 201 -18.51 3.23 -3.19
C VAL A 201 -18.79 3.72 -4.61
N PHE A 202 -19.67 4.71 -4.75
CA PHE A 202 -20.00 5.27 -6.06
C PHE A 202 -18.77 5.89 -6.73
N SER A 203 -17.97 6.68 -5.99
CA SER A 203 -16.75 7.31 -6.49
C SER A 203 -15.71 6.26 -6.91
N GLN A 204 -15.59 5.17 -6.15
CA GLN A 204 -14.72 4.05 -6.51
C GLN A 204 -15.18 3.33 -7.79
N TYR A 205 -16.49 3.14 -7.98
CA TYR A 205 -17.02 2.57 -9.23
C TYR A 205 -16.76 3.46 -10.43
N VAL A 206 -16.96 4.77 -10.30
CA VAL A 206 -16.64 5.73 -11.37
C VAL A 206 -15.18 5.62 -11.79
N SER A 207 -14.29 5.55 -10.83
CA SER A 207 -12.85 5.39 -11.07
C SER A 207 -12.52 4.01 -11.64
N GLY A 208 -13.00 2.93 -11.02
CA GLY A 208 -12.68 1.55 -11.42
C GLY A 208 -13.22 1.18 -12.81
N VAL A 209 -14.46 1.50 -13.07
CA VAL A 209 -15.07 1.28 -14.39
C VAL A 209 -14.48 2.24 -15.42
N GLY A 210 -14.29 3.51 -15.04
CA GLY A 210 -13.70 4.52 -15.91
C GLY A 210 -12.32 4.16 -16.41
N ILE A 211 -11.41 3.78 -15.50
CA ILE A 211 -10.04 3.37 -15.88
C ILE A 211 -10.05 2.08 -16.70
N GLY A 212 -10.98 1.14 -16.40
CA GLY A 212 -11.16 -0.07 -17.20
C GLY A 212 -11.55 0.24 -18.63
N LEU A 213 -12.62 1.00 -18.83
CA LEU A 213 -13.08 1.41 -20.16
C LEU A 213 -12.03 2.21 -20.92
N TYR A 214 -11.33 3.11 -20.24
CA TYR A 214 -10.24 3.87 -20.82
C TYR A 214 -9.11 2.96 -21.31
N THR A 215 -8.70 1.99 -20.47
CA THR A 215 -7.65 1.02 -20.79
C THR A 215 -8.02 0.19 -22.01
N LEU A 216 -9.24 -0.35 -22.06
CA LEU A 216 -9.73 -1.16 -23.17
C LEU A 216 -9.78 -0.37 -24.49
N LYS A 217 -10.12 0.93 -24.45
CA LYS A 217 -10.20 1.78 -25.65
C LYS A 217 -8.84 2.30 -26.12
N LYS A 218 -7.94 2.66 -25.20
CA LYS A 218 -6.69 3.37 -25.55
C LYS A 218 -5.46 2.48 -25.60
N PHE A 219 -5.52 1.29 -25.01
CA PHE A 219 -4.40 0.33 -24.94
C PHE A 219 -4.80 -1.03 -25.49
N PRO A 220 -5.09 -1.15 -26.82
CA PRO A 220 -5.54 -2.41 -27.45
C PRO A 220 -4.51 -3.53 -27.31
N GLN A 221 -3.24 -3.18 -27.07
CA GLN A 221 -2.17 -4.15 -26.83
C GLN A 221 -2.35 -4.95 -25.52
N LEU A 222 -3.13 -4.42 -24.56
CA LEU A 222 -3.46 -5.08 -23.31
C LEU A 222 -4.76 -5.88 -23.39
N CYS A 223 -5.56 -5.67 -24.45
CA CYS A 223 -6.87 -6.32 -24.60
C CYS A 223 -6.69 -7.75 -25.10
N PRO A 224 -7.17 -8.77 -24.36
CA PRO A 224 -7.13 -10.15 -24.79
C PRO A 224 -7.98 -10.34 -26.07
N LYS A 225 -7.44 -10.99 -27.07
CA LYS A 225 -8.19 -11.46 -28.24
C LYS A 225 -8.81 -12.82 -27.92
N ARG A 226 -9.77 -13.27 -28.73
CA ARG A 226 -10.38 -14.61 -28.54
C ARG A 226 -9.34 -15.74 -28.54
N THR A 227 -8.27 -15.59 -29.30
CA THR A 227 -7.14 -16.55 -29.34
C THR A 227 -6.31 -16.58 -28.08
N ASP A 228 -6.28 -15.46 -27.33
CA ASP A 228 -5.50 -15.31 -26.11
C ASP A 228 -6.26 -15.83 -24.87
N CYS A 229 -7.60 -16.06 -25.01
CA CYS A 229 -8.46 -16.59 -23.94
C CYS A 229 -8.26 -18.10 -23.73
N ARG A 230 -7.01 -18.50 -23.51
CA ARG A 230 -6.63 -19.91 -23.27
C ARG A 230 -5.98 -20.05 -21.90
N TRP A 231 -6.16 -21.23 -21.28
CA TRP A 231 -5.53 -21.57 -20.02
C TRP A 231 -4.15 -22.17 -20.26
N ASP A 232 -3.10 -21.41 -19.99
CA ASP A 232 -1.72 -21.90 -19.89
C ASP A 232 -1.38 -22.14 -18.41
N ARG A 233 -1.24 -23.41 -18.04
CA ARG A 233 -0.97 -23.81 -16.65
C ARG A 233 0.36 -23.24 -16.12
N LYS A 234 1.39 -23.15 -16.97
CA LYS A 234 2.71 -22.64 -16.56
C LYS A 234 2.64 -21.13 -16.31
N ASN A 235 2.00 -20.40 -17.21
CA ASN A 235 1.80 -18.96 -17.08
C ASN A 235 0.91 -18.64 -15.87
N LEU A 236 -0.19 -19.37 -15.69
CA LEU A 236 -1.07 -19.23 -14.53
C LEU A 236 -0.35 -19.51 -13.21
N ALA A 237 0.45 -20.56 -13.14
CA ALA A 237 1.24 -20.91 -11.94
C ALA A 237 2.22 -19.79 -11.58
N ASN A 238 2.86 -19.16 -12.59
CA ASN A 238 3.74 -18.03 -12.37
C ASN A 238 2.99 -16.79 -11.85
N ILE A 239 1.83 -16.47 -12.45
CA ILE A 239 0.97 -15.37 -12.00
C ILE A 239 0.49 -15.63 -10.57
N LEU A 240 0.02 -16.84 -10.26
CA LEU A 240 -0.40 -17.24 -8.92
C LEU A 240 0.72 -17.05 -7.90
N ASN A 241 1.92 -17.54 -8.20
CA ASN A 241 3.06 -17.42 -7.31
C ASN A 241 3.38 -15.94 -7.01
N LEU A 242 3.50 -15.10 -8.05
CA LEU A 242 3.75 -13.69 -7.89
C LEU A 242 2.63 -12.98 -7.12
N SER A 243 1.38 -13.24 -7.48
CA SER A 243 0.21 -12.59 -6.90
C SER A 243 0.00 -13.01 -5.44
N VAL A 244 0.01 -14.31 -5.15
CA VAL A 244 -0.22 -14.83 -3.80
C VAL A 244 0.92 -14.42 -2.86
N MET A 245 2.18 -14.57 -3.28
CA MET A 245 3.32 -14.18 -2.43
C MET A 245 3.34 -12.68 -2.15
N THR A 246 3.00 -11.84 -3.14
CA THR A 246 2.90 -10.39 -2.93
C THR A 246 1.72 -10.05 -2.03
N SER A 247 0.58 -10.74 -2.16
CA SER A 247 -0.58 -10.56 -1.29
C SER A 247 -0.26 -10.96 0.15
N VAL A 248 0.39 -12.09 0.37
CA VAL A 248 0.86 -12.54 1.69
C VAL A 248 1.81 -11.51 2.29
N GLN A 249 2.77 -11.00 1.51
CA GLN A 249 3.68 -9.95 1.95
C GLN A 249 2.94 -8.71 2.44
N GLN A 250 2.00 -8.17 1.64
CA GLN A 250 1.23 -6.97 1.98
C GLN A 250 0.34 -7.19 3.22
N SER A 251 -0.26 -8.37 3.34
CA SER A 251 -1.08 -8.72 4.50
C SER A 251 -0.26 -8.83 5.78
N ILE A 252 0.92 -9.46 5.73
CA ILE A 252 1.82 -9.57 6.89
C ILE A 252 2.29 -8.18 7.33
N MET A 253 2.60 -7.28 6.38
CA MET A 253 3.00 -5.90 6.72
C MET A 253 1.94 -5.19 7.56
N ASN A 254 0.67 -5.26 7.16
CA ASN A 254 -0.41 -4.62 7.91
C ASN A 254 -0.66 -5.30 9.27
N PHE A 255 -0.59 -6.63 9.32
CA PHE A 255 -0.81 -7.38 10.57
C PHE A 255 0.31 -7.14 11.61
N GLY A 256 1.56 -7.06 11.17
CA GLY A 256 2.70 -6.82 12.06
C GLY A 256 2.63 -5.49 12.82
N ILE A 257 2.07 -4.44 12.20
CA ILE A 257 1.84 -3.15 12.87
C ILE A 257 0.83 -3.31 14.01
N LEU A 258 -0.25 -4.05 13.79
CA LEU A 258 -1.28 -4.29 14.80
C LEU A 258 -0.77 -5.07 16.02
N MET A 259 0.16 -6.01 15.82
CA MET A 259 0.76 -6.77 16.94
C MET A 259 1.56 -5.87 17.87
N VAL A 260 2.33 -4.93 17.34
CA VAL A 260 3.10 -3.97 18.13
C VAL A 260 2.17 -2.98 18.84
N GLN A 261 1.07 -2.57 18.18
CA GLN A 261 0.07 -1.68 18.79
C GLN A 261 -0.49 -2.24 20.11
N GLY A 262 -0.77 -3.55 20.15
CA GLY A 262 -1.26 -4.22 21.36
C GLY A 262 -0.28 -4.10 22.54
N LEU A 263 1.02 -4.26 22.27
CA LEU A 263 2.08 -4.09 23.29
C LEU A 263 2.21 -2.62 23.73
N VAL A 264 2.19 -1.68 22.80
CA VAL A 264 2.24 -0.25 23.10
C VAL A 264 1.09 0.17 24.01
N ASN A 265 -0.10 -0.37 23.79
CA ASN A 265 -1.29 -0.07 24.61
C ASN A 265 -1.11 -0.48 26.08
N SER A 266 -0.29 -1.48 26.39
CA SER A 266 -0.01 -1.90 27.77
C SER A 266 0.83 -0.91 28.57
N PHE A 267 1.47 0.06 27.91
CA PHE A 267 2.29 1.11 28.55
C PHE A 267 1.50 2.37 28.95
N GLY A 268 0.17 2.35 28.80
CA GLY A 268 -0.72 3.40 29.23
C GLY A 268 -1.05 4.44 28.16
N THR A 269 -1.98 5.34 28.51
CA THR A 269 -2.61 6.28 27.57
C THR A 269 -1.64 7.29 26.96
N VAL A 270 -0.62 7.73 27.72
CA VAL A 270 0.41 8.66 27.26
C VAL A 270 1.18 8.06 26.09
N ILE A 271 1.66 6.82 26.23
CA ILE A 271 2.43 6.13 25.18
C ILE A 271 1.54 5.76 23.99
N MET A 272 0.29 5.36 24.24
CA MET A 272 -0.69 5.13 23.18
C MET A 272 -0.90 6.36 22.30
N ALA A 273 -1.14 7.52 22.94
CA ALA A 273 -1.37 8.78 22.21
C ALA A 273 -0.12 9.23 21.45
N ALA A 274 1.06 9.12 22.08
CA ALA A 274 2.33 9.43 21.46
C ALA A 274 2.57 8.55 20.21
N PHE A 275 2.38 7.25 20.33
CA PHE A 275 2.55 6.30 19.23
C PHE A 275 1.55 6.55 18.10
N ALA A 276 0.27 6.78 18.42
CA ALA A 276 -0.75 7.03 17.41
C ALA A 276 -0.46 8.28 16.56
N ALA A 277 0.05 9.36 17.17
CA ALA A 277 0.46 10.56 16.46
C ALA A 277 1.77 10.34 15.68
N ALA A 278 2.78 9.74 16.31
CA ALA A 278 4.08 9.54 15.72
C ALA A 278 4.04 8.59 14.50
N VAL A 279 3.29 7.48 14.55
CA VAL A 279 3.11 6.55 13.41
C VAL A 279 2.45 7.23 12.20
N LYS A 280 1.55 8.19 12.42
CA LYS A 280 0.98 8.96 11.29
C LYS A 280 2.04 9.81 10.61
N ILE A 281 2.85 10.52 11.39
CA ILE A 281 3.96 11.34 10.87
C ILE A 281 4.95 10.46 10.13
N ASP A 282 5.34 9.34 10.73
CA ASP A 282 6.25 8.35 10.18
C ASP A 282 5.73 7.79 8.85
N SER A 283 4.44 7.43 8.77
CA SER A 283 3.81 6.95 7.55
C SER A 283 3.93 7.95 6.39
N PHE A 284 3.68 9.24 6.64
CA PHE A 284 3.87 10.29 5.62
C PHE A 284 5.34 10.43 5.19
N ALA A 285 6.28 10.20 6.08
CA ALA A 285 7.70 10.30 5.81
C ALA A 285 8.20 9.16 4.88
N TYR A 286 7.77 7.90 5.10
CA TYR A 286 8.26 6.78 4.31
C TYR A 286 7.39 6.38 3.11
N MET A 287 6.12 6.82 3.02
CA MET A 287 5.25 6.54 1.86
C MET A 287 5.90 6.84 0.50
N PRO A 288 6.56 8.00 0.29
CA PRO A 288 7.20 8.28 -0.99
C PRO A 288 8.29 7.27 -1.33
N VAL A 289 9.01 6.76 -0.34
CA VAL A 289 10.06 5.74 -0.54
C VAL A 289 9.46 4.39 -0.93
N GLN A 290 8.33 4.02 -0.34
CA GLN A 290 7.57 2.82 -0.70
C GLN A 290 7.11 2.89 -2.16
N ASP A 291 6.57 4.03 -2.58
CA ASP A 291 6.13 4.24 -3.96
C ASP A 291 7.29 4.24 -4.95
N PHE A 292 8.42 4.80 -4.54
CA PHE A 292 9.66 4.73 -5.30
C PHE A 292 10.13 3.28 -5.47
N GLY A 293 10.05 2.46 -4.42
CA GLY A 293 10.30 1.02 -4.46
C GLY A 293 9.37 0.28 -5.43
N ASN A 294 8.08 0.66 -5.49
CA ASN A 294 7.13 0.11 -6.45
C ASN A 294 7.45 0.53 -7.90
N ALA A 295 7.84 1.78 -8.12
CA ALA A 295 8.30 2.27 -9.41
C ALA A 295 9.57 1.54 -9.86
N PHE A 296 10.52 1.38 -8.97
CA PHE A 296 11.74 0.62 -9.20
C PHE A 296 11.44 -0.85 -9.54
N SER A 297 10.47 -1.47 -8.88
CA SER A 297 10.01 -2.83 -9.20
C SER A 297 9.56 -2.95 -10.67
N THR A 298 8.76 -2.01 -11.15
CA THR A 298 8.30 -1.99 -12.56
C THR A 298 9.47 -1.79 -13.51
N TYR A 299 10.40 -0.89 -13.19
CA TYR A 299 11.62 -0.68 -13.98
C TYR A 299 12.44 -1.98 -14.08
N VAL A 300 12.70 -2.64 -12.95
CA VAL A 300 13.46 -3.90 -12.94
C VAL A 300 12.73 -4.99 -13.71
N ALA A 301 11.40 -5.14 -13.52
CA ALA A 301 10.61 -6.17 -14.19
C ALA A 301 10.64 -6.04 -15.72
N GLN A 302 10.47 -4.83 -16.26
CA GLN A 302 10.57 -4.58 -17.69
C GLN A 302 11.99 -4.88 -18.24
N ASN A 303 13.05 -4.43 -17.54
CA ASN A 303 14.43 -4.68 -17.97
C ASN A 303 14.83 -6.16 -17.79
N TYR A 304 14.25 -6.86 -16.81
CA TYR A 304 14.42 -8.29 -16.61
C TYR A 304 13.80 -9.08 -17.77
N GLY A 305 12.56 -8.74 -18.14
CA GLY A 305 11.91 -9.31 -19.32
C GLY A 305 12.66 -9.01 -20.63
N ALA A 306 13.20 -7.79 -20.76
CA ALA A 306 13.99 -7.38 -21.94
C ALA A 306 15.41 -7.99 -21.99
N GLY A 307 15.81 -8.81 -21.01
CA GLY A 307 17.13 -9.41 -20.98
C GLY A 307 18.27 -8.39 -20.82
N GLN A 308 18.06 -7.29 -20.07
CA GLN A 308 19.02 -6.20 -19.91
C GLN A 308 19.66 -6.15 -18.50
N PRO A 309 20.52 -7.12 -18.13
CA PRO A 309 21.09 -7.20 -16.78
C PRO A 309 21.94 -5.98 -16.42
N ASP A 310 22.64 -5.37 -17.37
CA ASP A 310 23.47 -4.19 -17.10
C ASP A 310 22.63 -2.96 -16.77
N ARG A 311 21.46 -2.81 -17.41
CA ARG A 311 20.53 -1.74 -17.02
C ARG A 311 19.95 -1.98 -15.64
N ILE A 312 19.67 -3.23 -15.26
CA ILE A 312 19.23 -3.58 -13.90
C ILE A 312 20.30 -3.20 -12.88
N LYS A 313 21.58 -3.57 -13.11
CA LYS A 313 22.69 -3.20 -12.21
C LYS A 313 22.84 -1.69 -12.04
N LYS A 314 22.81 -0.94 -13.15
CA LYS A 314 22.83 0.54 -13.13
C LYS A 314 21.59 1.11 -12.42
N GLY A 315 20.42 0.50 -12.63
CA GLY A 315 19.18 0.87 -11.98
C GLY A 315 19.20 0.67 -10.47
N ILE A 316 19.73 -0.45 -9.98
CA ILE A 316 19.91 -0.72 -8.54
C ILE A 316 20.79 0.37 -7.91
N ARG A 317 21.92 0.71 -8.54
CA ARG A 317 22.81 1.76 -8.03
C ARG A 317 22.13 3.12 -8.03
N SER A 318 21.45 3.48 -9.12
CA SER A 318 20.74 4.75 -9.25
C SER A 318 19.60 4.85 -8.24
N ALA A 319 18.75 3.82 -8.14
CA ALA A 319 17.64 3.78 -7.19
C ALA A 319 18.13 3.78 -5.74
N GLY A 320 19.20 3.03 -5.43
CA GLY A 320 19.82 3.02 -4.11
C GLY A 320 20.30 4.41 -3.68
N LEU A 321 21.03 5.11 -4.56
CA LEU A 321 21.51 6.46 -4.29
C LEU A 321 20.36 7.47 -4.14
N THR A 322 19.36 7.41 -5.02
CA THR A 322 18.20 8.32 -4.97
C THR A 322 17.38 8.10 -3.69
N SER A 323 17.09 6.83 -3.35
CA SER A 323 16.39 6.46 -2.13
C SER A 323 17.17 6.88 -0.87
N ALA A 324 18.49 6.63 -0.85
CA ALA A 324 19.34 7.01 0.28
C ALA A 324 19.37 8.54 0.47
N MET A 325 19.55 9.32 -0.60
CA MET A 325 19.50 10.79 -0.53
C MET A 325 18.16 11.29 0.02
N PHE A 326 17.05 10.75 -0.50
CA PHE A 326 15.71 11.11 -0.02
C PHE A 326 15.56 10.75 1.47
N CYS A 327 15.94 9.52 1.86
CA CYS A 327 15.85 9.07 3.24
C CYS A 327 16.70 9.94 4.19
N ILE A 328 17.92 10.33 3.80
CA ILE A 328 18.78 11.23 4.60
C ILE A 328 18.10 12.58 4.80
N VAL A 329 17.55 13.17 3.74
CA VAL A 329 16.87 14.47 3.83
C VAL A 329 15.65 14.37 4.75
N ILE A 330 14.80 13.37 4.56
CA ILE A 330 13.61 13.17 5.41
C ILE A 330 14.01 12.83 6.85
N SER A 331 15.05 12.00 7.07
CA SER A 331 15.59 11.73 8.40
C SER A 331 16.00 13.01 9.12
N MET A 332 16.76 13.88 8.46
CA MET A 332 17.17 15.17 9.02
C MET A 332 15.95 16.04 9.36
N LEU A 333 14.98 16.14 8.46
CA LEU A 333 13.78 16.94 8.68
C LEU A 333 12.94 16.38 9.84
N VAL A 334 12.64 15.09 9.86
CA VAL A 334 11.84 14.46 10.93
C VAL A 334 12.55 14.56 12.28
N CYS A 335 13.85 14.29 12.35
CA CYS A 335 14.61 14.37 13.61
C CYS A 335 14.72 15.82 14.12
N ALA A 336 14.94 16.79 13.23
CA ALA A 336 15.06 18.21 13.59
C ALA A 336 13.71 18.81 14.01
N PHE A 337 12.65 18.47 13.30
CA PHE A 337 11.30 19.02 13.55
C PHE A 337 10.37 18.07 14.30
N ALA A 338 10.88 17.05 14.97
CA ALA A 338 10.07 16.04 15.68
C ALA A 338 9.06 16.66 16.66
N ALA A 339 9.46 17.64 17.46
CA ALA A 339 8.56 18.29 18.42
C ALA A 339 7.47 19.15 17.74
N PRO A 340 7.77 20.04 16.78
CA PRO A 340 6.75 20.73 16.00
C PRO A 340 5.79 19.78 15.26
N LEU A 341 6.30 18.69 14.69
CA LEU A 341 5.47 17.70 13.99
C LEU A 341 4.49 17.00 14.95
N MET A 342 4.94 16.64 16.16
CA MET A 342 4.06 16.10 17.19
C MET A 342 3.00 17.14 17.61
N GLY A 343 3.35 18.43 17.69
CA GLY A 343 2.45 19.53 18.03
C GLY A 343 1.32 19.76 17.00
N ILE A 344 1.40 19.17 15.80
CA ILE A 344 0.29 19.19 14.82
C ILE A 344 -0.90 18.34 15.34
N PHE A 345 -0.62 17.25 16.07
CA PHE A 345 -1.62 16.27 16.50
C PHE A 345 -1.90 16.33 18.01
N ILE A 346 -0.97 16.81 18.79
CA ILE A 346 -1.00 16.80 20.27
C ILE A 346 -0.91 18.24 20.78
N ASP A 347 -1.76 18.57 21.77
CA ASP A 347 -1.72 19.87 22.41
C ASP A 347 -0.32 20.13 23.02
N PRO A 348 0.30 21.29 22.77
CA PRO A 348 1.59 21.66 23.33
C PRO A 348 1.70 21.58 24.86
N ALA A 349 0.57 21.65 25.57
CA ALA A 349 0.54 21.49 27.02
C ALA A 349 0.83 20.04 27.48
N GLN A 350 0.64 19.05 26.60
CA GLN A 350 0.87 17.62 26.90
C GLN A 350 2.32 17.21 26.62
N THR A 351 3.24 17.79 27.41
CA THR A 351 4.70 17.65 27.22
C THR A 351 5.20 16.21 27.27
N GLU A 352 4.62 15.36 28.12
CA GLU A 352 5.01 13.95 28.26
C GLU A 352 4.69 13.15 26.98
N ILE A 353 3.52 13.37 26.37
CA ILE A 353 3.12 12.71 25.12
C ILE A 353 4.03 13.16 23.98
N ILE A 354 4.30 14.47 23.92
CA ILE A 354 5.21 15.02 22.92
C ILE A 354 6.62 14.43 23.07
N ALA A 355 7.14 14.36 24.31
CA ALA A 355 8.47 13.82 24.57
C ALA A 355 8.59 12.34 24.12
N ALA A 356 7.60 11.51 24.44
CA ALA A 356 7.56 10.11 24.02
C ALA A 356 7.48 9.97 22.50
N GLY A 357 6.66 10.79 21.81
CA GLY A 357 6.55 10.79 20.35
C GLY A 357 7.81 11.31 19.67
N VAL A 358 8.46 12.32 20.22
CA VAL A 358 9.77 12.83 19.74
C VAL A 358 10.84 11.76 19.85
N GLN A 359 10.85 10.99 20.93
CA GLN A 359 11.78 9.87 21.10
C GLN A 359 11.59 8.82 20.02
N TYR A 360 10.33 8.42 19.75
CA TYR A 360 9.98 7.51 18.67
C TYR A 360 10.48 8.02 17.31
N LEU A 361 10.08 9.25 16.94
CA LEU A 361 10.43 9.85 15.66
C LEU A 361 11.94 10.00 15.43
N ARG A 362 12.70 10.27 16.50
CA ARG A 362 14.16 10.36 16.40
C ARG A 362 14.82 9.00 16.23
N ILE A 363 14.32 7.95 16.89
CA ILE A 363 14.87 6.59 16.76
C ILE A 363 14.57 6.02 15.39
N GLU A 364 13.31 6.01 14.95
CA GLU A 364 12.94 5.47 13.65
C GLU A 364 13.39 6.38 12.51
N GLY A 365 13.19 7.69 12.66
CA GLY A 365 13.55 8.69 11.68
C GLY A 365 15.05 8.70 11.32
N ALA A 366 15.93 8.49 12.31
CA ALA A 366 17.36 8.37 12.04
C ALA A 366 17.73 7.17 11.16
N CYS A 367 16.86 6.17 11.07
CA CYS A 367 17.12 4.90 10.39
C CYS A 367 16.30 4.70 9.09
N TYR A 368 15.67 5.74 8.53
CA TYR A 368 14.85 5.60 7.31
C TYR A 368 15.61 5.05 6.10
N ILE A 369 16.94 5.11 6.06
CA ILE A 369 17.73 4.44 5.02
C ILE A 369 17.44 2.94 5.02
N GLY A 370 17.29 2.30 6.18
CA GLY A 370 16.97 0.87 6.29
C GLY A 370 15.65 0.54 5.60
N ILE A 371 14.57 1.25 5.94
CA ILE A 371 13.28 0.98 5.26
C ILE A 371 13.33 1.30 3.77
N GLY A 372 14.12 2.31 3.36
CA GLY A 372 14.33 2.64 1.96
C GLY A 372 15.00 1.50 1.17
N VAL A 373 16.03 0.90 1.74
CA VAL A 373 16.69 -0.29 1.17
C VAL A 373 15.73 -1.48 1.13
N LEU A 374 14.97 -1.69 2.19
CA LEU A 374 14.01 -2.80 2.29
C LEU A 374 12.93 -2.72 1.20
N PHE A 375 12.35 -1.55 0.93
CA PHE A 375 11.38 -1.39 -0.15
C PHE A 375 11.98 -1.62 -1.54
N LEU A 376 13.23 -1.23 -1.76
CA LEU A 376 13.95 -1.57 -3.01
C LEU A 376 14.18 -3.07 -3.14
N LEU A 377 14.53 -3.77 -2.05
CA LEU A 377 14.68 -5.23 -2.04
C LEU A 377 13.36 -5.94 -2.33
N TYR A 378 12.26 -5.52 -1.72
CA TYR A 378 10.92 -6.04 -2.03
C TYR A 378 10.58 -5.87 -3.52
N GLY A 379 10.82 -4.67 -4.05
CA GLY A 379 10.61 -4.37 -5.46
C GLY A 379 11.47 -5.21 -6.38
N TYR A 380 12.74 -5.37 -6.06
CA TYR A 380 13.70 -6.15 -6.82
C TYR A 380 13.31 -7.63 -6.90
N TYR A 381 13.09 -8.29 -5.75
CA TYR A 381 12.82 -9.72 -5.73
C TYR A 381 11.49 -10.09 -6.40
N ARG A 382 10.46 -9.24 -6.25
CA ARG A 382 9.22 -9.40 -7.00
C ARG A 382 9.46 -9.28 -8.52
N ALA A 383 10.27 -8.33 -8.94
CA ALA A 383 10.54 -8.03 -10.34
C ALA A 383 11.41 -9.07 -11.05
N VAL A 384 12.26 -9.81 -10.34
CA VAL A 384 13.09 -10.90 -10.89
C VAL A 384 12.47 -12.28 -10.68
N ASN A 385 11.15 -12.34 -10.52
CA ASN A 385 10.38 -13.57 -10.34
C ASN A 385 10.76 -14.41 -9.11
N GLN A 386 11.13 -13.74 -8.00
CA GLN A 386 11.47 -14.36 -6.72
C GLN A 386 10.64 -13.78 -5.56
N PRO A 387 9.30 -13.74 -5.67
CA PRO A 387 8.45 -13.05 -4.69
C PRO A 387 8.52 -13.68 -3.29
N GLY A 388 8.83 -14.98 -3.20
CA GLY A 388 9.04 -15.66 -1.92
C GLY A 388 10.14 -15.02 -1.06
N MET A 389 11.19 -14.45 -1.70
CA MET A 389 12.22 -13.74 -0.96
C MET A 389 11.67 -12.46 -0.32
N SER A 390 10.78 -11.73 -1.00
CA SER A 390 10.10 -10.56 -0.40
C SER A 390 9.28 -10.95 0.84
N VAL A 391 8.62 -12.11 0.83
CA VAL A 391 7.92 -12.65 2.01
C VAL A 391 8.89 -12.97 3.14
N ILE A 392 10.02 -13.63 2.84
CA ILE A 392 11.05 -13.95 3.84
C ILE A 392 11.58 -12.66 4.49
N LEU A 393 11.88 -11.64 3.70
CA LEU A 393 12.36 -10.35 4.21
C LEU A 393 11.31 -9.66 5.09
N THR A 394 10.03 -9.76 4.71
CA THR A 394 8.92 -9.20 5.51
C THR A 394 8.79 -9.94 6.84
N ILE A 395 8.86 -11.27 6.84
CA ILE A 395 8.84 -12.06 8.07
C ILE A 395 10.08 -11.77 8.94
N ALA A 396 11.26 -11.66 8.33
CA ALA A 396 12.48 -11.32 9.05
C ALA A 396 12.39 -9.94 9.70
N SER A 397 11.90 -8.92 8.97
CA SER A 397 11.74 -7.56 9.49
C SER A 397 10.70 -7.50 10.60
N LEU A 398 9.46 -7.91 10.30
CA LEU A 398 8.34 -7.77 11.24
C LEU A 398 8.38 -8.81 12.37
N GLY A 399 8.80 -10.04 12.09
CA GLY A 399 8.96 -11.06 13.11
C GLY A 399 10.01 -10.67 14.14
N THR A 400 11.16 -10.17 13.68
CA THR A 400 12.21 -9.64 14.56
C THR A 400 11.71 -8.42 15.34
N ARG A 401 11.02 -7.48 14.68
CA ARG A 401 10.41 -6.32 15.33
C ARG A 401 9.48 -6.75 16.46
N VAL A 402 8.55 -7.65 16.21
CA VAL A 402 7.60 -8.13 17.23
C VAL A 402 8.34 -8.84 18.36
N ALA A 403 9.22 -9.79 18.06
CA ALA A 403 9.98 -10.54 19.06
C ALA A 403 10.83 -9.60 19.93
N LEU A 404 11.59 -8.69 19.33
CA LEU A 404 12.42 -7.73 20.04
C LEU A 404 11.59 -6.69 20.83
N ALA A 405 10.44 -6.27 20.32
CA ALA A 405 9.55 -5.37 21.04
C ALA A 405 9.13 -5.97 22.38
N TYR A 406 8.69 -7.22 22.40
CA TYR A 406 8.35 -7.93 23.64
C TYR A 406 9.56 -8.20 24.53
N LEU A 407 10.70 -8.63 23.97
CA LEU A 407 11.91 -8.92 24.74
C LEU A 407 12.52 -7.65 25.36
N LEU A 408 12.73 -6.60 24.56
CA LEU A 408 13.39 -5.39 25.01
C LEU A 408 12.50 -4.54 25.91
N SER A 409 11.18 -4.56 25.72
CA SER A 409 10.25 -3.85 26.62
C SER A 409 10.19 -4.44 28.01
N ALA A 410 10.53 -5.72 28.18
CA ALA A 410 10.66 -6.37 29.49
C ALA A 410 11.99 -6.04 30.21
N THR A 411 12.92 -5.35 29.57
CA THR A 411 14.19 -4.88 30.14
C THR A 411 14.06 -3.44 30.69
N PRO A 412 15.10 -2.87 31.34
CA PRO A 412 15.11 -1.47 31.75
C PRO A 412 14.91 -0.47 30.58
N LEU A 413 15.01 -0.89 29.32
CA LEU A 413 14.73 -0.05 28.16
C LEU A 413 13.24 0.30 28.03
N GLY A 414 12.33 -0.55 28.53
CA GLY A 414 10.89 -0.29 28.50
C GLY A 414 10.39 0.07 27.10
N VAL A 415 9.69 1.20 26.98
CA VAL A 415 9.13 1.72 25.71
C VAL A 415 10.20 1.97 24.64
N THR A 416 11.39 2.42 25.04
CA THR A 416 12.51 2.64 24.11
C THR A 416 12.92 1.36 23.41
N GLY A 417 12.80 0.20 24.08
CA GLY A 417 13.06 -1.11 23.49
C GLY A 417 12.08 -1.44 22.35
N ILE A 418 10.81 -0.99 22.46
CA ILE A 418 9.83 -1.15 21.38
C ILE A 418 10.27 -0.34 20.15
N TRP A 419 10.66 0.92 20.37
CA TRP A 419 11.10 1.81 19.28
C TRP A 419 12.34 1.28 18.57
N LEU A 420 13.34 0.80 19.33
CA LEU A 420 14.57 0.23 18.78
C LEU A 420 14.34 -1.07 17.99
N SER A 421 13.31 -1.83 18.31
CA SER A 421 12.99 -3.08 17.61
C SER A 421 12.73 -2.88 16.10
N VAL A 422 12.23 -1.70 15.72
CA VAL A 422 11.86 -1.38 14.34
C VAL A 422 13.09 -1.27 13.44
N PRO A 423 14.06 -0.37 13.70
CA PRO A 423 15.25 -0.25 12.85
C PRO A 423 16.14 -1.51 12.90
N ILE A 424 16.16 -2.25 14.01
CA ILE A 424 16.88 -3.53 14.07
C ILE A 424 16.25 -4.55 13.12
N GLY A 425 14.90 -4.60 13.06
CA GLY A 425 14.17 -5.45 12.12
C GLY A 425 14.48 -5.11 10.65
N TRP A 426 14.56 -3.81 10.31
CA TRP A 426 14.96 -3.37 8.97
C TRP A 426 16.40 -3.80 8.65
N ALA A 427 17.33 -3.52 9.54
CA ALA A 427 18.75 -3.86 9.34
C ALA A 427 18.97 -5.37 9.15
N LEU A 428 18.27 -6.21 9.89
CA LEU A 428 18.35 -7.67 9.74
C LEU A 428 17.80 -8.12 8.38
N ALA A 429 16.63 -7.62 7.99
CA ALA A 429 16.04 -7.95 6.70
C ALA A 429 16.93 -7.46 5.53
N ASP A 430 17.49 -6.27 5.63
CA ASP A 430 18.42 -5.73 4.64
C ASP A 430 19.68 -6.58 4.52
N ALA A 431 20.27 -6.99 5.64
CA ALA A 431 21.45 -7.87 5.64
C ALA A 431 21.14 -9.22 4.96
N ILE A 432 19.98 -9.82 5.25
CA ILE A 432 19.54 -11.06 4.60
C ILE A 432 19.31 -10.83 3.10
N GLY A 433 18.63 -9.75 2.73
CA GLY A 433 18.30 -9.45 1.33
C GLY A 433 19.56 -9.15 0.50
N ILE A 434 20.44 -8.30 1.01
CA ILE A 434 21.70 -7.97 0.33
C ILE A 434 22.61 -9.20 0.26
N GLY A 435 22.73 -9.96 1.35
CA GLY A 435 23.51 -11.19 1.39
C GLY A 435 23.06 -12.21 0.34
N TYR A 436 21.74 -12.41 0.21
CA TYR A 436 21.19 -13.31 -0.83
C TYR A 436 21.43 -12.78 -2.24
N TYR A 437 21.31 -11.46 -2.46
CA TYR A 437 21.64 -10.83 -3.75
C TYR A 437 23.09 -11.07 -4.14
N LEU A 438 24.02 -10.85 -3.22
CA LEU A 438 25.46 -11.05 -3.48
C LEU A 438 25.79 -12.51 -3.78
N LYS A 439 25.23 -13.46 -3.02
CA LYS A 439 25.45 -14.91 -3.24
C LYS A 439 24.95 -15.39 -4.60
N LYS A 440 23.86 -14.84 -5.13
CA LYS A 440 23.34 -15.21 -6.47
C LYS A 440 24.10 -14.57 -7.63
N ARG A 441 24.91 -13.56 -7.36
CA ARG A 441 25.70 -12.86 -8.36
C ARG A 441 27.07 -13.53 -8.59
N THR A 442 27.55 -14.29 -7.59
CA THR A 442 28.72 -15.16 -7.70
C THR A 442 28.33 -16.53 -8.24
#